data_90cfd563a7d44c778763bccb2cb47c12
#
_entry.id   90cfd563a7d44c778763bccb2cb47c12
#
_cell.length_a   1.000
_cell.length_b   1.000
_cell.length_c   1.000
_cell.angle_alpha   90.00
_cell.angle_beta   90.00
_cell.angle_gamma   90.00
#
_symmetry.space_group_name_H-M   'P 1'
#
loop_
_entity.id
_entity.type
_entity.pdbx_description
1 polymer ?
#
loop_
_entity_poly.entity_id
_entity_poly.type
_entity_poly.pdbx_seq_one_letter_code
_entity_poly.pdbx_strand_id
1 'polypeptide(L)'
;MRAREAVRDTIASYTYAADNGHFDDVAALFADDAVLEVQGIGGARAEGRAAIRDFFHGVGGDVSATAPPGRMQHHVASVRVDVVSPTDATATSYFTVMTGAGVDHWGRYRDRFTPSGDHWLFVHRLVRTDGRAPGGWADSR
;
A
#
# COMPACT_ATOMS: atom_id res chain seq x y z
N MET A 1 -16.98 -11.35 10.31
CA MET A 1 -15.62 -10.81 10.68
C MET A 1 -15.80 -9.47 11.37
N ARG A 2 -15.14 -9.28 12.48
CA ARG A 2 -15.20 -7.99 13.22
C ARG A 2 -14.45 -6.91 12.45
N ALA A 3 -14.85 -5.67 12.62
CA ALA A 3 -14.31 -4.54 11.87
C ALA A 3 -12.77 -4.44 11.94
N ARG A 4 -12.17 -4.56 13.13
CA ARG A 4 -10.71 -4.51 13.28
C ARG A 4 -10.01 -5.60 12.49
N GLU A 5 -10.52 -6.82 12.54
CA GLU A 5 -9.95 -7.93 11.79
C GLU A 5 -10.10 -7.72 10.28
N ALA A 6 -11.26 -7.23 9.83
CA ALA A 6 -11.52 -6.94 8.43
C ALA A 6 -10.58 -5.84 7.90
N VAL A 7 -10.32 -4.80 8.69
CA VAL A 7 -9.37 -3.74 8.33
C VAL A 7 -7.94 -4.32 8.23
N ARG A 8 -7.51 -5.12 9.20
CA ARG A 8 -6.19 -5.78 9.15
C ARG A 8 -6.07 -6.70 7.94
N ASP A 9 -7.13 -7.43 7.62
CA ASP A 9 -7.16 -8.30 6.45
C ASP A 9 -7.00 -7.50 5.15
N THR A 10 -7.65 -6.36 5.03
CA THR A 10 -7.49 -5.47 3.87
C THR A 10 -6.04 -4.98 3.73
N ILE A 11 -5.40 -4.60 4.82
CA ILE A 11 -4.00 -4.17 4.82
C ILE A 11 -3.09 -5.31 4.37
N ALA A 12 -3.28 -6.51 4.90
CA ALA A 12 -2.47 -7.68 4.53
C ALA A 12 -2.71 -8.10 3.07
N SER A 13 -3.96 -8.06 2.62
CA SER A 13 -4.32 -8.40 1.24
C SER A 13 -3.70 -7.43 0.23
N TYR A 14 -3.64 -6.16 0.56
CA TYR A 14 -2.96 -5.14 -0.26
C TYR A 14 -1.49 -5.51 -0.48
N THR A 15 -0.76 -5.80 0.59
CA THR A 15 0.66 -6.15 0.52
C THR A 15 0.87 -7.43 -0.27
N TYR A 16 0.08 -8.46 0.01
CA TYR A 16 0.21 -9.75 -0.68
C TYR A 16 -0.06 -9.59 -2.18
N ALA A 17 -1.12 -8.89 -2.56
CA ALA A 17 -1.47 -8.70 -3.96
C ALA A 17 -0.42 -7.84 -4.68
N ALA A 18 0.04 -6.75 -4.08
CA ALA A 18 1.05 -5.87 -4.66
C ALA A 18 2.38 -6.59 -4.87
N ASP A 19 2.85 -7.33 -3.87
CA ASP A 19 4.11 -8.07 -3.94
C ASP A 19 4.08 -9.19 -5.00
N ASN A 20 2.89 -9.70 -5.32
CA ASN A 20 2.72 -10.76 -6.31
C ASN A 20 2.26 -10.25 -7.70
N GLY A 21 2.21 -8.94 -7.88
CA GLY A 21 1.84 -8.35 -9.18
C GLY A 21 0.35 -8.44 -9.52
N HIS A 22 -0.51 -8.74 -8.56
CA HIS A 22 -1.95 -8.84 -8.74
C HIS A 22 -2.60 -7.45 -8.58
N PHE A 23 -2.31 -6.54 -9.51
CA PHE A 23 -2.66 -5.12 -9.35
C PHE A 23 -4.15 -4.83 -9.48
N ASP A 24 -4.90 -5.66 -10.22
CA ASP A 24 -6.36 -5.55 -10.23
C ASP A 24 -6.96 -5.90 -8.87
N ASP A 25 -6.37 -6.87 -8.17
CA ASP A 25 -6.77 -7.23 -6.80
C ASP A 25 -6.41 -6.13 -5.81
N VAL A 26 -5.27 -5.46 -6.00
CA VAL A 26 -4.92 -4.26 -5.20
C VAL A 26 -5.98 -3.19 -5.36
N ALA A 27 -6.34 -2.86 -6.59
CA ALA A 27 -7.34 -1.83 -6.88
C ALA A 27 -8.71 -2.18 -6.29
N ALA A 28 -9.09 -3.45 -6.28
CA ALA A 28 -10.35 -3.92 -5.72
C ALA A 28 -10.48 -3.69 -4.20
N LEU A 29 -9.36 -3.44 -3.50
CA LEU A 29 -9.35 -3.13 -2.07
C LEU A 29 -9.66 -1.65 -1.77
N PHE A 30 -9.81 -0.83 -2.80
CA PHE A 30 -10.14 0.59 -2.70
C PHE A 30 -11.60 0.84 -3.07
N ALA A 31 -12.25 1.77 -2.38
CA ALA A 31 -13.57 2.25 -2.77
C ALA A 31 -13.51 2.95 -4.13
N ASP A 32 -14.66 3.08 -4.80
CA ASP A 32 -14.71 3.64 -6.17
C ASP A 32 -14.09 5.03 -6.28
N ASP A 33 -14.27 5.86 -5.26
CA ASP A 33 -13.78 7.24 -5.18
C ASP A 33 -12.57 7.40 -4.26
N ALA A 34 -11.89 6.33 -3.93
CA ALA A 34 -10.75 6.35 -3.03
C ALA A 34 -9.58 7.16 -3.60
N VAL A 35 -8.73 7.62 -2.70
CA VAL A 35 -7.52 8.37 -3.05
C VAL A 35 -6.29 7.65 -2.51
N LEU A 36 -5.31 7.46 -3.36
CA LEU A 36 -3.95 7.02 -2.99
C LEU A 36 -3.00 8.20 -3.15
N GLU A 37 -2.28 8.52 -2.08
CA GLU A 37 -1.21 9.52 -2.10
C GLU A 37 0.12 8.86 -1.75
N VAL A 38 1.15 9.17 -2.53
CA VAL A 38 2.53 8.72 -2.28
C VAL A 38 3.40 9.95 -2.09
N GLN A 39 4.05 10.02 -0.93
CA GLN A 39 4.97 11.11 -0.56
C GLN A 39 6.37 10.53 -0.31
N GLY A 40 7.38 11.28 -0.72
CA GLY A 40 8.79 10.90 -0.55
C GLY A 40 9.37 10.39 -1.85
N ILE A 41 9.18 9.13 -2.18
CA ILE A 41 9.70 8.54 -3.42
C ILE A 41 8.72 8.77 -4.55
N GLY A 42 9.17 9.47 -5.59
CA GLY A 42 8.42 9.69 -6.82
C GLY A 42 7.25 10.66 -6.72
N GLY A 43 6.61 10.77 -5.59
CA GLY A 43 5.41 11.55 -5.36
C GLY A 43 4.29 11.26 -6.34
N ALA A 44 3.11 10.91 -5.86
CA ALA A 44 1.98 10.62 -6.73
C ALA A 44 0.66 10.85 -5.99
N ARG A 45 -0.39 11.10 -6.77
CA ARG A 45 -1.77 11.11 -6.28
C ARG A 45 -2.64 10.48 -7.34
N ALA A 46 -3.37 9.44 -6.98
CA ALA A 46 -4.33 8.78 -7.85
C ALA A 46 -5.72 8.87 -7.22
N GLU A 47 -6.67 9.38 -7.96
CA GLU A 47 -8.06 9.56 -7.53
C GLU A 47 -8.97 8.59 -8.26
N GLY A 48 -9.68 7.77 -7.50
CA GLY A 48 -10.58 6.74 -8.00
C GLY A 48 -9.88 5.41 -8.27
N ARG A 49 -10.66 4.34 -8.19
CA ARG A 49 -10.16 2.96 -8.33
C ARG A 49 -9.43 2.74 -9.66
N ALA A 50 -9.96 3.27 -10.76
CA ALA A 50 -9.35 3.09 -12.07
C ALA A 50 -7.96 3.73 -12.17
N ALA A 51 -7.81 4.96 -11.65
CA ALA A 51 -6.52 5.65 -11.61
C ALA A 51 -5.52 4.92 -10.68
N ILE A 52 -6.00 4.39 -9.56
CA ILE A 52 -5.18 3.62 -8.62
C ILE A 52 -4.68 2.35 -9.30
N ARG A 53 -5.54 1.65 -10.03
CA ARG A 53 -5.15 0.46 -10.81
C ARG A 53 -4.05 0.78 -11.82
N ASP A 54 -4.22 1.87 -12.57
CA ASP A 54 -3.24 2.29 -13.57
C ASP A 54 -1.90 2.65 -12.92
N PHE A 55 -1.94 3.31 -11.76
CA PHE A 55 -0.75 3.62 -10.98
C PHE A 55 0.04 2.35 -10.62
N PHE A 56 -0.62 1.32 -10.10
CA PHE A 56 0.06 0.08 -9.72
C PHE A 56 0.61 -0.69 -10.92
N HIS A 57 -0.09 -0.72 -12.03
CA HIS A 57 0.44 -1.32 -13.27
C HIS A 57 1.70 -0.58 -13.75
N GLY A 58 1.72 0.74 -13.65
CA GLY A 58 2.90 1.55 -13.99
C GLY A 58 4.09 1.29 -13.07
N VAL A 59 3.86 1.28 -11.76
CA VAL A 59 4.91 0.97 -10.77
C VAL A 59 5.42 -0.46 -10.94
N GLY A 60 4.53 -1.41 -11.17
CA GLY A 60 4.89 -2.82 -11.39
C GLY A 60 5.77 -2.98 -12.61
N GLY A 61 5.50 -2.25 -13.69
CA GLY A 61 6.34 -2.22 -14.88
C GLY A 61 7.74 -1.67 -14.59
N ASP A 62 7.84 -0.58 -13.85
CA ASP A 62 9.13 0.01 -13.45
C ASP A 62 9.92 -0.93 -12.55
N VAL A 63 9.29 -1.53 -11.55
CA VAL A 63 9.91 -2.53 -10.66
C VAL A 63 10.44 -3.71 -11.46
N SER A 64 9.64 -4.26 -12.38
CA SER A 64 10.06 -5.39 -13.21
C SER A 64 11.26 -5.06 -14.10
N ALA A 65 11.36 -3.81 -14.55
CA ALA A 65 12.43 -3.38 -15.45
C ALA A 65 13.73 -3.00 -14.72
N THR A 66 13.65 -2.51 -13.47
CA THR A 66 14.76 -1.81 -12.81
C THR A 66 15.15 -2.32 -11.44
N ALA A 67 14.29 -3.10 -10.76
CA ALA A 67 14.61 -3.61 -9.43
C ALA A 67 15.67 -4.73 -9.49
N PRO A 68 16.43 -4.93 -8.41
CA PRO A 68 17.37 -6.06 -8.32
C PRO A 68 16.66 -7.40 -8.52
N PRO A 69 17.37 -8.45 -9.00
CA PRO A 69 16.81 -9.79 -9.10
C PRO A 69 16.28 -10.28 -7.75
N GLY A 70 15.22 -11.08 -7.78
CA GLY A 70 14.55 -11.62 -6.61
C GLY A 70 13.24 -10.90 -6.34
N ARG A 71 12.59 -11.30 -5.24
CA ARG A 71 11.30 -10.71 -4.87
C ARG A 71 11.50 -9.36 -4.18
N MET A 72 10.64 -8.42 -4.53
CA MET A 72 10.42 -7.24 -3.70
C MET A 72 9.29 -7.56 -2.72
N GLN A 73 9.52 -7.40 -1.43
CA GLN A 73 8.55 -7.73 -0.40
C GLN A 73 8.37 -6.56 0.56
N HIS A 74 7.10 -6.27 0.86
CA HIS A 74 6.75 -5.31 1.89
C HIS A 74 6.51 -6.05 3.20
N HIS A 75 7.13 -5.58 4.28
CA HIS A 75 6.90 -6.05 5.63
C HIS A 75 6.16 -4.96 6.39
N VAL A 76 4.93 -5.25 6.79
CA VAL A 76 4.07 -4.29 7.49
C VAL A 76 4.04 -4.63 8.97
N ALA A 77 4.25 -3.65 9.82
CA ALA A 77 4.35 -3.82 11.26
C ALA A 77 3.64 -2.71 12.02
N SER A 78 3.42 -2.94 13.32
CA SER A 78 2.85 -1.95 14.24
C SER A 78 1.51 -1.41 13.74
N VAL A 79 0.66 -2.29 13.26
CA VAL A 79 -0.67 -1.91 12.76
C VAL A 79 -1.56 -1.52 13.93
N ARG A 80 -2.01 -0.27 13.93
CA ARG A 80 -2.98 0.24 14.90
C ARG A 80 -4.25 0.60 14.17
N VAL A 81 -5.36 -0.01 14.58
CA VAL A 81 -6.67 0.20 13.99
C VAL A 81 -7.56 0.90 15.00
N ASP A 82 -8.24 1.96 14.56
CA ASP A 82 -9.27 2.66 15.32
C ASP A 82 -10.59 2.60 14.54
N VAL A 83 -11.56 1.89 15.09
CA VAL A 83 -12.92 1.83 14.54
C VAL A 83 -13.70 2.99 15.14
N VAL A 84 -13.83 4.07 14.38
CA VAL A 84 -14.40 5.34 14.85
C VAL A 84 -15.92 5.26 14.96
N SER A 85 -16.54 4.54 14.03
CA SER A 85 -18.00 4.37 13.97
C SER A 85 -18.33 3.10 13.19
N PRO A 86 -19.62 2.72 13.08
CA PRO A 86 -19.99 1.58 12.22
C PRO A 86 -19.61 1.73 10.74
N THR A 87 -19.30 2.96 10.29
CA THR A 87 -19.01 3.25 8.88
C THR A 87 -17.63 3.86 8.63
N ASP A 88 -16.83 4.05 9.67
CA ASP A 88 -15.53 4.73 9.53
C ASP A 88 -14.48 4.10 10.43
N ALA A 89 -13.33 3.81 9.87
CA ALA A 89 -12.17 3.31 10.59
C ALA A 89 -10.89 3.94 10.02
N THR A 90 -9.89 4.06 10.88
CA THR A 90 -8.55 4.52 10.51
C THR A 90 -7.51 3.49 10.93
N ALA A 91 -6.36 3.50 10.27
CA ALA A 91 -5.22 2.72 10.69
C ALA A 91 -3.92 3.45 10.39
N THR A 92 -2.92 3.17 11.21
CA THR A 92 -1.53 3.54 10.95
C THR A 92 -0.67 2.29 11.02
N SER A 93 0.38 2.26 10.21
CA SER A 93 1.34 1.14 10.23
C SER A 93 2.68 1.58 9.67
N TYR A 94 3.70 0.74 9.90
CA TYR A 94 5.01 0.91 9.30
C TYR A 94 5.19 -0.09 8.17
N PHE A 95 5.96 0.28 7.16
CA PHE A 95 6.38 -0.66 6.14
C PHE A 95 7.90 -0.62 5.96
N THR A 96 8.46 -1.78 5.64
CA THR A 96 9.85 -1.95 5.20
C THR A 96 9.83 -2.75 3.92
N VAL A 97 10.53 -2.26 2.90
CA VAL A 97 10.62 -2.94 1.61
C VAL A 97 11.98 -3.61 1.48
N MET A 98 11.94 -4.91 1.22
CA MET A 98 13.12 -5.73 0.96
C MET A 98 13.21 -6.04 -0.52
N THR A 99 14.42 -5.99 -1.07
CA THR A 99 14.73 -6.47 -2.42
C THR A 99 15.74 -7.60 -2.34
N GLY A 100 16.15 -8.15 -3.48
CA GLY A 100 17.25 -9.12 -3.52
C GLY A 100 18.58 -8.59 -2.97
N ALA A 101 18.72 -7.26 -2.88
CA ALA A 101 19.91 -6.61 -2.32
C ALA A 101 19.81 -6.30 -0.82
N GLY A 102 18.68 -6.58 -0.19
CA GLY A 102 18.42 -6.30 1.23
C GLY A 102 17.39 -5.21 1.44
N VAL A 103 17.46 -4.50 2.57
CA VAL A 103 16.54 -3.40 2.88
C VAL A 103 16.72 -2.28 1.85
N ASP A 104 15.61 -1.84 1.25
CA ASP A 104 15.64 -0.81 0.21
C ASP A 104 15.11 0.53 0.73
N HIS A 105 13.90 0.55 1.21
CA HIS A 105 13.29 1.77 1.77
C HIS A 105 12.23 1.39 2.81
N TRP A 106 11.80 2.38 3.58
CA TRP A 106 10.85 2.18 4.67
C TRP A 106 10.06 3.45 4.94
N GLY A 107 8.91 3.29 5.60
CA GLY A 107 8.05 4.41 5.90
C GLY A 107 6.81 4.04 6.65
N ARG A 108 5.76 4.82 6.40
CA ARG A 108 4.50 4.73 7.13
C ARG A 108 3.31 4.76 6.19
N TYR A 109 2.25 4.06 6.59
CA TYR A 109 0.93 4.19 6.01
C TYR A 109 0.01 4.92 6.97
N ARG A 110 -0.84 5.79 6.42
CA ARG A 110 -2.01 6.34 7.11
C ARG A 110 -3.23 6.07 6.25
N ASP A 111 -4.19 5.36 6.83
CA ASP A 111 -5.31 4.82 6.08
C ASP A 111 -6.65 5.19 6.69
N ARG A 112 -7.65 5.39 5.82
CA ARG A 112 -9.06 5.43 6.19
C ARG A 112 -9.80 4.37 5.39
N PHE A 113 -10.86 3.82 6.04
CA PHE A 113 -11.62 2.71 5.49
C PHE A 113 -13.12 2.94 5.63
N THR A 114 -13.88 2.30 4.74
CA THR A 114 -15.33 2.23 4.78
C THR A 114 -15.79 0.78 4.60
N PRO A 115 -16.89 0.34 5.24
CA PRO A 115 -17.36 -1.02 5.06
C PRO A 115 -17.98 -1.22 3.68
N SER A 116 -17.83 -2.44 3.16
CA SER A 116 -18.45 -2.90 1.92
C SER A 116 -18.76 -4.39 2.09
N GLY A 117 -20.01 -4.73 2.42
CA GLY A 117 -20.37 -6.10 2.80
C GLY A 117 -19.58 -6.53 4.05
N ASP A 118 -18.92 -7.67 3.96
CA ASP A 118 -18.07 -8.19 5.04
C ASP A 118 -16.66 -7.62 5.05
N HIS A 119 -16.34 -6.81 4.05
CA HIS A 119 -15.01 -6.20 3.88
C HIS A 119 -15.00 -4.74 4.33
N TRP A 120 -13.80 -4.23 4.56
CA TRP A 120 -13.55 -2.81 4.73
C TRP A 120 -12.55 -2.39 3.66
N LEU A 121 -12.91 -1.39 2.85
CA LEU A 121 -12.11 -0.91 1.73
C LEU A 121 -11.40 0.39 2.09
N PHE A 122 -10.22 0.61 1.51
CA PHE A 122 -9.57 1.91 1.61
C PHE A 122 -10.43 3.00 0.96
N VAL A 123 -10.65 4.10 1.66
CA VAL A 123 -11.14 5.36 1.08
C VAL A 123 -10.01 6.34 0.88
N HIS A 124 -8.95 6.22 1.66
CA HIS A 124 -7.73 7.00 1.52
C HIS A 124 -6.54 6.19 2.04
N ARG A 125 -5.49 6.14 1.26
CA ARG A 125 -4.21 5.61 1.72
C ARG A 125 -3.13 6.65 1.46
N LEU A 126 -2.40 7.05 2.50
CA LEU A 126 -1.21 7.86 2.40
C LEU A 126 0.01 6.97 2.63
N VAL A 127 0.88 6.90 1.63
CA VAL A 127 2.18 6.22 1.70
C VAL A 127 3.25 7.29 1.86
N ARG A 128 4.01 7.22 2.95
CA ARG A 128 5.07 8.17 3.20
C ARG A 128 6.39 7.43 3.43
N THR A 129 7.37 7.68 2.58
CA THR A 129 8.71 7.14 2.75
C THR A 129 9.49 7.98 3.74
N ASP A 130 10.02 7.36 4.79
CA ASP A 130 10.83 8.00 5.82
C ASP A 130 12.32 7.89 5.55
N GLY A 131 12.77 6.83 4.88
CA GLY A 131 14.17 6.62 4.56
C GLY A 131 14.39 5.61 3.45
N ARG A 132 15.59 5.63 2.90
CA ARG A 132 16.00 4.72 1.83
C ARG A 132 17.47 4.37 1.97
N ALA A 133 17.83 3.14 1.61
CA ALA A 133 19.20 2.66 1.65
C ALA A 133 20.01 3.30 0.50
N PRO A 134 21.22 3.80 0.78
CA PRO A 134 22.10 4.32 -0.28
C PRO A 134 22.36 3.26 -1.34
N GLY A 135 22.21 3.63 -2.62
CA GLY A 135 22.41 2.73 -3.75
C GLY A 135 21.27 1.74 -3.98
N GLY A 136 20.21 1.77 -3.18
CA GLY A 136 19.03 0.93 -3.37
C GLY A 136 18.17 1.36 -4.57
N TRP A 137 17.17 0.54 -4.90
CA TRP A 137 16.25 0.85 -6.01
C TRP A 137 15.56 2.20 -5.84
N ALA A 138 15.14 2.53 -4.62
CA ALA A 138 14.43 3.77 -4.31
C ALA A 138 15.35 5.00 -4.27
N ASP A 139 16.64 4.81 -4.12
CA ASP A 139 17.59 5.92 -3.91
C ASP A 139 17.69 6.87 -5.12
N SER A 140 17.39 6.38 -6.30
CA SER A 140 17.41 7.14 -7.55
C SER A 140 16.03 7.67 -7.98
N ARG A 141 15.03 7.57 -7.13
CA ARG A 141 13.65 7.93 -7.48
C ARG A 141 13.13 9.15 -6.75
#